data_9ded99a28f0c0edb7e6855bf9a1e30b7
#
_entry.id   9ded99a28f0c0edb7e6855bf9a1e30b7
#
_cell.length_a   1.000
_cell.length_b   1.000
_cell.length_c   1.000
_cell.angle_alpha   90.00
_cell.angle_beta   90.00
_cell.angle_gamma   90.00
#
_symmetry.space_group_name_H-M   'P 1'
#
loop_
_entity.id
_entity.type
_entity.pdbx_description
1 polymer ?
#
loop_
_entity_poly.entity_id
_entity_poly.type
_entity_poly.pdbx_seq_one_letter_code
_entity_poly.pdbx_strand_id
1 'polypeptide(L)'
;EAPVPVIRVREEKSVAGGAANVALNLASLGASVESVGWFGKDEQGDELVEILCKKNIKVDSRCRFSSAPTISKSRITSSNQQVCRVDCESNAEAYSLGLDQFGSLLLEKADNADAVIISDYGKGFVTNEALELLKGSARFLAVDPKPSRPVDYACPDLLTPNRLEALEMVGMSRESQAPFPRDEVIEKIFEHFSPKMLAVTLG
;
A
#
# COMPACT_ATOMS: atom_id res chain seq x y z
N GLU A 1 -23.21 -31.58 -16.04
CA GLU A 1 -22.23 -30.52 -15.65
C GLU A 1 -22.80 -29.16 -16.01
N ALA A 2 -22.65 -28.19 -15.12
CA ALA A 2 -23.07 -26.84 -15.44
C ALA A 2 -22.19 -26.26 -16.58
N PRO A 3 -22.73 -25.44 -17.51
CA PRO A 3 -21.97 -24.85 -18.57
C PRO A 3 -21.09 -23.70 -17.99
N VAL A 4 -19.91 -24.07 -17.54
CA VAL A 4 -18.90 -23.11 -17.00
C VAL A 4 -17.70 -23.01 -17.94
N PRO A 5 -17.07 -21.86 -18.08
CA PRO A 5 -15.82 -21.72 -18.82
C PRO A 5 -14.73 -22.59 -18.22
N VAL A 6 -14.13 -23.46 -19.03
CA VAL A 6 -12.96 -24.26 -18.63
C VAL A 6 -11.71 -23.60 -19.17
N ILE A 7 -10.84 -23.16 -18.28
CA ILE A 7 -9.58 -22.48 -18.61
C ILE A 7 -8.43 -23.42 -18.29
N ARG A 8 -7.53 -23.64 -19.25
CA ARG A 8 -6.27 -24.36 -19.04
C ARG A 8 -5.15 -23.36 -18.83
N VAL A 9 -4.58 -23.35 -17.63
CA VAL A 9 -3.39 -22.55 -17.33
C VAL A 9 -2.19 -23.18 -18.04
N ARG A 10 -1.44 -22.37 -18.81
CA ARG A 10 -0.22 -22.78 -19.50
C ARG A 10 1.03 -22.24 -18.81
N GLU A 11 0.92 -21.05 -18.26
CA GLU A 11 2.01 -20.35 -17.59
C GLU A 11 1.42 -19.56 -16.41
N GLU A 12 2.13 -19.55 -15.31
CA GLU A 12 1.81 -18.73 -14.14
C GLU A 12 3.05 -17.89 -13.78
N LYS A 13 2.82 -16.63 -13.48
CA LYS A 13 3.87 -15.70 -13.09
C LYS A 13 3.40 -14.84 -11.95
N SER A 14 4.15 -14.86 -10.87
CA SER A 14 3.91 -14.01 -9.72
C SER A 14 4.78 -12.75 -9.75
N VAL A 15 4.19 -11.66 -9.36
CA VAL A 15 4.85 -10.36 -9.23
C VAL A 15 4.41 -9.68 -7.94
N ALA A 16 5.33 -8.98 -7.29
CA ALA A 16 4.98 -8.18 -6.15
C ALA A 16 4.05 -7.02 -6.57
N GLY A 17 2.96 -6.85 -5.83
CA GLY A 17 1.99 -5.77 -6.02
C GLY A 17 1.97 -4.82 -4.83
N GLY A 18 1.18 -3.74 -4.94
CA GLY A 18 0.96 -2.82 -3.83
C GLY A 18 2.27 -2.25 -3.26
N ALA A 19 2.34 -2.17 -1.94
CA ALA A 19 3.51 -1.65 -1.24
C ALA A 19 4.80 -2.44 -1.52
N ALA A 20 4.71 -3.75 -1.80
CA ALA A 20 5.88 -4.55 -2.17
C ALA A 20 6.47 -4.13 -3.53
N ASN A 21 5.65 -3.68 -4.49
CA ASN A 21 6.14 -3.11 -5.73
C ASN A 21 6.86 -1.77 -5.50
N VAL A 22 6.38 -0.94 -4.57
CA VAL A 22 7.08 0.29 -4.16
C VAL A 22 8.46 -0.05 -3.59
N ALA A 23 8.53 -1.06 -2.72
CA ALA A 23 9.80 -1.54 -2.16
C ALA A 23 10.79 -2.00 -3.25
N LEU A 24 10.31 -2.73 -4.27
CA LEU A 24 11.14 -3.16 -5.42
C LEU A 24 11.67 -1.97 -6.23
N ASN A 25 10.84 -0.95 -6.45
CA ASN A 25 11.24 0.26 -7.17
C ASN A 25 12.34 1.02 -6.40
N LEU A 26 12.17 1.19 -5.10
CA LEU A 26 13.16 1.84 -4.24
C LEU A 26 14.50 1.09 -4.24
N ALA A 27 14.46 -0.23 -4.09
CA ALA A 27 15.66 -1.06 -4.17
C ALA A 27 16.35 -0.95 -5.54
N SER A 28 15.57 -0.87 -6.62
CA SER A 28 16.10 -0.68 -7.97
C SER A 28 16.76 0.69 -8.19
N LEU A 29 16.36 1.69 -7.41
CA LEU A 29 16.98 3.01 -7.37
C LEU A 29 18.20 3.08 -6.44
N GLY A 30 18.59 1.97 -5.83
CA GLY A 30 19.76 1.86 -4.97
C GLY A 30 19.52 2.12 -3.48
N ALA A 31 18.26 2.27 -3.04
CA ALA A 31 17.95 2.40 -1.63
C ALA A 31 18.10 1.05 -0.91
N SER A 32 18.57 1.09 0.34
CA SER A 32 18.45 -0.05 1.26
C SER A 32 17.03 -0.07 1.82
N VAL A 33 16.30 -1.15 1.54
CA VAL A 33 14.87 -1.22 1.85
C VAL A 33 14.58 -2.33 2.85
N GLU A 34 13.76 -2.01 3.84
CA GLU A 34 13.11 -2.97 4.71
C GLU A 34 11.60 -2.83 4.56
N SER A 35 10.91 -3.95 4.31
CA SER A 35 9.47 -3.99 4.09
C SER A 35 8.75 -4.46 5.34
N VAL A 36 7.82 -3.64 5.80
CA VAL A 36 6.92 -3.92 6.93
C VAL A 36 5.50 -3.97 6.40
N GLY A 37 4.80 -5.06 6.63
CA GLY A 37 3.47 -5.25 6.07
C GLY A 37 2.87 -6.59 6.46
N TRP A 38 1.74 -6.91 5.87
CA TRP A 38 1.09 -8.19 6.06
C TRP A 38 1.63 -9.22 5.08
N PHE A 39 2.29 -10.23 5.61
CA PHE A 39 2.73 -11.41 4.87
C PHE A 39 2.07 -12.64 5.50
N GLY A 40 1.12 -13.26 4.81
CA GLY A 40 0.44 -14.47 5.30
C GLY A 40 1.43 -15.63 5.49
N LYS A 41 1.10 -16.52 6.40
CA LYS A 41 1.78 -17.83 6.53
C LYS A 41 1.14 -18.82 5.55
N ASP A 42 1.22 -18.49 4.26
CA ASP A 42 0.70 -19.24 3.13
C ASP A 42 1.70 -19.20 1.96
N GLU A 43 1.44 -19.97 0.92
CA GLU A 43 2.31 -20.09 -0.25
C GLU A 43 2.56 -18.74 -0.94
N GLN A 44 1.53 -17.90 -1.07
CA GLN A 44 1.63 -16.57 -1.67
C GLN A 44 2.50 -15.64 -0.83
N GLY A 45 2.42 -15.75 0.49
CA GLY A 45 3.27 -14.99 1.42
C GLY A 45 4.72 -15.44 1.37
N ASP A 46 4.99 -16.74 1.25
CA ASP A 46 6.33 -17.28 1.11
C ASP A 46 6.95 -16.83 -0.22
N GLU A 47 6.21 -16.92 -1.32
CA GLU A 47 6.63 -16.47 -2.63
C GLU A 47 6.92 -14.95 -2.65
N LEU A 48 6.06 -14.13 -2.02
CA LEU A 48 6.26 -12.69 -1.93
C LEU A 48 7.54 -12.35 -1.15
N VAL A 49 7.78 -13.02 -0.03
CA VAL A 49 9.02 -12.84 0.74
C VAL A 49 10.23 -13.24 -0.10
N GLU A 50 10.16 -14.34 -0.85
CA GLU A 50 11.26 -14.77 -1.72
C GLU A 50 11.55 -13.74 -2.83
N ILE A 51 10.51 -13.17 -3.47
CA ILE A 51 10.65 -12.12 -4.48
C ILE A 51 11.39 -10.90 -3.90
N LEU A 52 11.01 -10.47 -2.70
CA LEU A 52 11.64 -9.33 -2.02
C LEU A 52 13.09 -9.64 -1.62
N CYS A 53 13.34 -10.80 -1.02
CA CYS A 53 14.68 -11.22 -0.60
C CYS A 53 15.66 -11.34 -1.79
N LYS A 54 15.21 -11.80 -2.96
CA LYS A 54 16.02 -11.83 -4.21
C LYS A 54 16.51 -10.44 -4.64
N LYS A 55 15.88 -9.38 -4.15
CA LYS A 55 16.26 -7.97 -4.39
C LYS A 55 16.91 -7.31 -3.17
N ASN A 56 17.38 -8.11 -2.22
CA ASN A 56 17.98 -7.66 -0.97
C ASN A 56 17.06 -6.78 -0.09
N ILE A 57 15.75 -6.90 -0.27
CA ILE A 57 14.76 -6.24 0.58
C ILE A 57 14.52 -7.12 1.79
N LYS A 58 14.70 -6.56 2.99
CA LYS A 58 14.49 -7.29 4.23
C LYS A 58 13.02 -7.34 4.60
N VAL A 59 12.56 -8.49 5.07
CA VAL A 59 11.23 -8.69 5.67
C VAL A 59 11.42 -9.26 7.06
N ASP A 60 10.89 -8.57 8.07
CA ASP A 60 10.99 -9.04 9.45
C ASP A 60 10.06 -10.25 9.66
N SER A 61 10.55 -11.28 10.36
CA SER A 61 9.76 -12.48 10.64
C SER A 61 8.51 -12.21 11.48
N ARG A 62 8.49 -11.12 12.24
CA ARG A 62 7.32 -10.63 12.98
C ARG A 62 6.18 -10.14 12.08
N CYS A 63 6.45 -9.93 10.80
CA CYS A 63 5.44 -9.58 9.77
C CYS A 63 4.75 -10.80 9.16
N ARG A 64 4.93 -12.01 9.71
CA ARG A 64 4.30 -13.25 9.23
C ARG A 64 3.08 -13.60 10.08
N PHE A 65 1.89 -13.57 9.47
CA PHE A 65 0.60 -13.74 10.14
C PHE A 65 -0.20 -14.94 9.60
N SER A 66 -1.03 -15.55 10.46
CA SER A 66 -1.88 -16.70 10.08
C SER A 66 -3.37 -16.41 10.17
N SER A 67 -3.77 -15.21 10.61
CA SER A 67 -5.18 -14.85 10.82
C SER A 67 -5.91 -14.45 9.54
N ALA A 68 -5.17 -14.07 8.49
CA ALA A 68 -5.73 -13.79 7.16
C ALA A 68 -4.72 -14.18 6.07
N PRO A 69 -5.19 -14.49 4.85
CA PRO A 69 -4.33 -14.85 3.74
C PRO A 69 -3.51 -13.66 3.24
N THR A 70 -2.42 -13.95 2.53
CA THR A 70 -1.73 -12.94 1.73
C THR A 70 -2.69 -12.40 0.67
N ILE A 71 -2.79 -11.07 0.58
CA ILE A 71 -3.63 -10.42 -0.43
C ILE A 71 -3.06 -10.70 -1.81
N SER A 72 -3.81 -11.42 -2.63
CA SER A 72 -3.39 -11.74 -3.99
C SER A 72 -4.47 -11.42 -5.02
N LYS A 73 -4.05 -11.10 -6.23
CA LYS A 73 -4.93 -10.74 -7.35
C LYS A 73 -4.48 -11.47 -8.61
N SER A 74 -5.07 -12.63 -8.86
CA SER A 74 -4.76 -13.46 -10.03
C SER A 74 -5.53 -12.96 -11.25
N ARG A 75 -4.80 -12.57 -12.30
CA ARG A 75 -5.38 -12.15 -13.58
C ARG A 75 -5.23 -13.26 -14.58
N ILE A 76 -6.36 -13.81 -15.03
CA ILE A 76 -6.38 -14.82 -16.08
C ILE A 76 -6.49 -14.09 -17.42
N THR A 77 -5.48 -14.28 -18.26
CA THR A 77 -5.39 -13.63 -19.58
C THR A 77 -5.37 -14.67 -20.68
N SER A 78 -5.95 -14.32 -21.82
CA SER A 78 -5.86 -15.09 -23.06
C SER A 78 -5.63 -14.11 -24.22
N SER A 79 -4.61 -14.35 -25.05
CA SER A 79 -4.29 -13.52 -26.21
C SER A 79 -4.22 -12.01 -25.88
N ASN A 80 -3.56 -11.64 -24.77
CA ASN A 80 -3.42 -10.28 -24.26
C ASN A 80 -4.73 -9.62 -23.74
N GLN A 81 -5.81 -10.37 -23.62
CA GLN A 81 -7.04 -9.87 -23.02
C GLN A 81 -7.25 -10.48 -21.64
N GLN A 82 -7.63 -9.68 -20.65
CA GLN A 82 -8.00 -10.17 -19.33
C GLN A 82 -9.39 -10.80 -19.40
N VAL A 83 -9.47 -12.11 -19.17
CA VAL A 83 -10.72 -12.88 -19.15
C VAL A 83 -11.43 -12.70 -17.81
N CYS A 84 -10.70 -12.86 -16.71
CA CYS A 84 -11.23 -12.62 -15.36
C CYS A 84 -10.11 -12.26 -14.38
N ARG A 85 -10.52 -11.81 -13.19
CA ARG A 85 -9.63 -11.59 -12.05
C ARG A 85 -10.20 -12.32 -10.84
N VAL A 86 -9.33 -13.01 -10.13
CA VAL A 86 -9.66 -13.67 -8.88
C VAL A 86 -8.90 -12.94 -7.77
N ASP A 87 -9.63 -12.38 -6.82
CA ASP A 87 -9.07 -11.68 -5.67
C ASP A 87 -9.17 -12.58 -4.44
N CYS A 88 -8.05 -12.85 -3.78
CA CYS A 88 -7.98 -13.57 -2.52
C CYS A 88 -7.59 -12.58 -1.42
N GLU A 89 -8.56 -12.21 -0.59
CA GLU A 89 -8.38 -11.29 0.53
C GLU A 89 -9.49 -11.48 1.56
N SER A 90 -9.22 -11.12 2.81
CA SER A 90 -10.21 -11.04 3.88
C SER A 90 -10.75 -9.60 4.00
N ASN A 91 -11.68 -9.38 4.94
CA ASN A 91 -12.11 -8.03 5.30
C ASN A 91 -10.95 -7.24 5.93
N ALA A 92 -11.06 -5.92 5.92
CA ALA A 92 -9.97 -5.04 6.36
C ALA A 92 -9.60 -5.21 7.84
N GLU A 93 -10.59 -5.56 8.68
CA GLU A 93 -10.38 -5.80 10.11
C GLU A 93 -9.41 -6.97 10.36
N ALA A 94 -9.41 -7.97 9.48
CA ALA A 94 -8.51 -9.12 9.61
C ALA A 94 -7.02 -8.78 9.40
N TYR A 95 -6.74 -7.64 8.76
CA TYR A 95 -5.38 -7.13 8.52
C TYR A 95 -4.97 -6.02 9.48
N SER A 96 -5.87 -5.56 10.35
CA SER A 96 -5.58 -4.54 11.35
C SER A 96 -4.86 -5.14 12.54
N LEU A 97 -3.74 -4.54 12.94
CA LEU A 97 -2.95 -4.95 14.09
C LEU A 97 -2.96 -3.84 15.15
N GLY A 98 -3.19 -4.22 16.40
CA GLY A 98 -3.07 -3.31 17.52
C GLY A 98 -1.61 -2.92 17.81
N LEU A 99 -1.39 -1.72 18.37
CA LEU A 99 -0.05 -1.25 18.74
C LEU A 99 0.61 -2.09 19.83
N ASP A 100 -0.15 -2.74 20.69
CA ASP A 100 0.35 -3.71 21.69
C ASP A 100 1.12 -4.85 21.05
N GLN A 101 0.70 -5.27 19.84
CA GLN A 101 1.32 -6.37 19.10
C GLN A 101 2.41 -5.90 18.13
N PHE A 102 2.27 -4.72 17.55
CA PHE A 102 3.07 -4.29 16.41
C PHE A 102 3.80 -2.95 16.59
N GLY A 103 3.40 -2.14 17.59
CA GLY A 103 3.95 -0.80 17.79
C GLY A 103 5.46 -0.77 18.05
N SER A 104 5.97 -1.72 18.85
CA SER A 104 7.41 -1.83 19.11
C SER A 104 8.24 -2.11 17.85
N LEU A 105 7.71 -2.92 16.93
CA LEU A 105 8.34 -3.17 15.63
C LEU A 105 8.36 -1.90 14.78
N LEU A 106 7.24 -1.17 14.70
CA LEU A 106 7.17 0.06 13.93
C LEU A 106 8.18 1.10 14.43
N LEU A 107 8.30 1.29 15.75
CA LEU A 107 9.27 2.20 16.36
C LEU A 107 10.70 1.77 16.05
N GLU A 108 11.04 0.49 16.28
CA GLU A 108 12.37 -0.06 15.97
C GLU A 108 12.78 0.20 14.52
N LYS A 109 11.86 0.00 13.58
CA LYS A 109 12.14 0.20 12.15
C LYS A 109 12.23 1.67 11.77
N ALA A 110 11.37 2.51 12.34
CA ALA A 110 11.38 3.96 12.09
C ALA A 110 12.68 4.61 12.60
N ASP A 111 13.14 4.24 13.81
CA ASP A 111 14.37 4.77 14.40
C ASP A 111 15.62 4.45 13.56
N ASN A 112 15.62 3.31 12.88
CA ASN A 112 16.74 2.84 12.07
C ASN A 112 16.65 3.26 10.58
N ALA A 113 15.60 3.96 10.19
CA ALA A 113 15.38 4.39 8.81
C ALA A 113 15.66 5.90 8.62
N ASP A 114 16.21 6.26 7.47
CA ASP A 114 16.30 7.67 7.06
C ASP A 114 14.94 8.24 6.65
N ALA A 115 14.07 7.37 6.10
CA ALA A 115 12.70 7.70 5.72
C ALA A 115 11.77 6.51 5.91
N VAL A 116 10.55 6.78 6.31
CA VAL A 116 9.43 5.84 6.34
C VAL A 116 8.47 6.20 5.22
N ILE A 117 8.12 5.22 4.39
CA ILE A 117 7.14 5.38 3.32
C ILE A 117 5.93 4.51 3.64
N ILE A 118 4.78 5.13 3.81
CA ILE A 118 3.50 4.45 3.95
C ILE A 118 2.83 4.43 2.58
N SER A 119 2.63 3.23 2.04
CA SER A 119 1.89 3.00 0.80
C SER A 119 0.59 2.29 1.16
N ASP A 120 -0.49 3.07 1.31
CA ASP A 120 -1.78 2.55 1.72
C ASP A 120 -2.61 2.09 0.52
N TYR A 121 -3.13 0.88 0.60
CA TYR A 121 -4.04 0.28 -0.38
C TYR A 121 -5.45 0.06 0.18
N GLY A 122 -5.74 0.63 1.35
CA GLY A 122 -7.06 0.53 1.99
C GLY A 122 -7.39 -0.88 2.47
N LYS A 123 -6.38 -1.71 2.77
CA LYS A 123 -6.57 -3.11 3.16
C LYS A 123 -6.58 -3.36 4.68
N GLY A 124 -6.46 -2.31 5.48
CA GLY A 124 -6.61 -2.41 6.94
C GLY A 124 -5.31 -2.38 7.72
N PHE A 125 -4.17 -2.65 7.11
CA PHE A 125 -2.88 -2.68 7.79
C PHE A 125 -2.44 -1.29 8.30
N VAL A 126 -2.72 -0.23 7.52
CA VAL A 126 -2.48 1.15 7.94
C VAL A 126 -3.65 1.60 8.81
N THR A 127 -3.35 1.98 10.05
CA THR A 127 -4.32 2.49 11.04
C THR A 127 -3.92 3.88 11.52
N ASN A 128 -4.87 4.62 12.11
CA ASN A 128 -4.60 5.93 12.67
C ASN A 128 -3.54 5.87 13.78
N GLU A 129 -3.61 4.85 14.63
CA GLU A 129 -2.66 4.65 15.73
C GLU A 129 -1.23 4.41 15.21
N ALA A 130 -1.09 3.63 14.13
CA ALA A 130 0.20 3.39 13.50
C ALA A 130 0.77 4.66 12.86
N LEU A 131 -0.09 5.47 12.21
CA LEU A 131 0.29 6.76 11.64
C LEU A 131 0.76 7.74 12.71
N GLU A 132 0.00 7.91 13.80
CA GLU A 132 0.38 8.78 14.90
C GLU A 132 1.72 8.38 15.53
N LEU A 133 1.94 7.06 15.71
CA LEU A 133 3.20 6.55 16.22
C LEU A 133 4.37 6.90 15.30
N LEU A 134 4.21 6.73 13.99
CA LEU A 134 5.25 7.00 13.00
C LEU A 134 5.51 8.49 12.80
N LYS A 135 4.49 9.36 12.90
CA LYS A 135 4.68 10.82 12.90
C LYS A 135 5.61 11.28 14.02
N GLY A 136 5.54 10.66 15.20
CA GLY A 136 6.36 11.00 16.35
C GLY A 136 7.80 10.47 16.29
N SER A 137 8.07 9.45 15.45
CA SER A 137 9.35 8.71 15.46
C SER A 137 10.10 8.74 14.13
N ALA A 138 9.44 8.86 12.99
CA ALA A 138 10.11 8.89 11.70
C ALA A 138 10.89 10.19 11.48
N ARG A 139 12.12 10.10 10.96
CA ARG A 139 12.91 11.28 10.55
C ARG A 139 12.30 11.99 9.34
N PHE A 140 11.72 11.22 8.43
CA PHE A 140 10.98 11.68 7.27
C PHE A 140 9.84 10.71 7.01
N LEU A 141 8.61 11.20 6.95
CA LEU A 141 7.41 10.42 6.70
C LEU A 141 6.79 10.79 5.35
N ALA A 142 6.83 9.88 4.39
CA ALA A 142 6.10 9.99 3.15
C ALA A 142 4.85 9.10 3.18
N VAL A 143 3.73 9.61 2.67
CA VAL A 143 2.46 8.87 2.64
C VAL A 143 1.87 8.91 1.23
N ASP A 144 1.63 7.71 0.69
CA ASP A 144 0.79 7.47 -0.48
C ASP A 144 -0.59 7.03 0.02
N PRO A 145 -1.60 7.94 -0.02
CA PRO A 145 -2.84 7.75 0.72
C PRO A 145 -3.86 6.92 -0.06
N LYS A 146 -4.79 6.26 0.67
CA LYS A 146 -5.99 5.65 0.12
C LYS A 146 -7.25 6.19 0.81
N PRO A 147 -7.79 7.34 0.37
CA PRO A 147 -8.85 8.06 1.06
C PRO A 147 -10.22 7.34 1.10
N SER A 148 -10.36 6.20 0.44
CA SER A 148 -11.56 5.36 0.52
C SER A 148 -11.83 4.77 1.93
N ARG A 149 -10.92 4.96 2.87
CA ARG A 149 -11.06 4.59 4.29
C ARG A 149 -10.88 5.84 5.18
N PRO A 150 -11.50 5.86 6.36
CA PRO A 150 -11.37 6.98 7.30
C PRO A 150 -10.02 6.91 8.04
N VAL A 151 -8.93 7.09 7.32
CA VAL A 151 -7.56 7.18 7.85
C VAL A 151 -7.12 8.64 7.82
N ASP A 152 -6.62 9.14 8.92
CA ASP A 152 -6.13 10.52 9.04
C ASP A 152 -4.66 10.61 8.62
N TYR A 153 -4.43 11.08 7.40
CA TYR A 153 -3.08 11.29 6.85
C TYR A 153 -2.48 12.68 7.20
N ALA A 154 -2.97 13.34 8.24
CA ALA A 154 -2.48 14.68 8.59
C ALA A 154 -0.99 14.74 8.91
N CYS A 155 -0.37 15.88 8.57
CA CYS A 155 1.00 16.26 8.92
C CYS A 155 2.15 15.32 8.46
N PRO A 156 2.12 14.69 7.29
CA PRO A 156 3.29 14.00 6.77
C PRO A 156 4.34 15.00 6.24
N ASP A 157 5.59 14.56 6.10
CA ASP A 157 6.60 15.35 5.40
C ASP A 157 6.29 15.45 3.90
N LEU A 158 5.83 14.35 3.31
CA LEU A 158 5.42 14.27 1.91
C LEU A 158 4.11 13.49 1.77
N LEU A 159 3.17 14.07 1.02
CA LEU A 159 1.91 13.43 0.65
C LEU A 159 1.86 13.26 -0.87
N THR A 160 1.54 12.05 -1.37
CA THR A 160 1.65 11.73 -2.80
C THR A 160 0.36 11.16 -3.42
N PRO A 161 -0.79 11.82 -3.29
CA PRO A 161 -2.02 11.32 -3.88
C PRO A 161 -1.97 11.36 -5.41
N ASN A 162 -2.64 10.43 -6.07
CA ASN A 162 -2.96 10.59 -7.47
C ASN A 162 -4.13 11.57 -7.66
N ARG A 163 -4.43 11.92 -8.92
CA ARG A 163 -5.52 12.85 -9.27
C ARG A 163 -6.85 12.52 -8.59
N LEU A 164 -7.26 11.23 -8.62
CA LEU A 164 -8.54 10.81 -8.07
C LEU A 164 -8.53 10.82 -6.53
N GLU A 165 -7.44 10.38 -5.94
CA GLU A 165 -7.25 10.43 -4.50
C GLU A 165 -7.22 11.87 -3.98
N ALA A 166 -6.53 12.78 -4.68
CA ALA A 166 -6.50 14.19 -4.30
C ALA A 166 -7.90 14.82 -4.31
N LEU A 167 -8.73 14.52 -5.32
CA LEU A 167 -10.13 14.98 -5.37
C LEU A 167 -10.96 14.37 -4.22
N GLU A 168 -10.80 13.07 -3.96
CA GLU A 168 -11.52 12.39 -2.90
C GLU A 168 -11.15 12.92 -1.51
N MET A 169 -9.88 13.20 -1.27
CA MET A 169 -9.40 13.76 0.00
C MET A 169 -10.05 15.11 0.35
N VAL A 170 -10.41 15.88 -0.65
CA VAL A 170 -11.08 17.19 -0.46
C VAL A 170 -12.59 17.14 -0.68
N GLY A 171 -13.18 15.95 -0.75
CA GLY A 171 -14.62 15.74 -0.91
C GLY A 171 -15.17 16.10 -2.29
N MET A 172 -14.32 16.15 -3.32
CA MET A 172 -14.74 16.41 -4.70
C MET A 172 -15.09 15.13 -5.45
N SER A 173 -16.02 15.23 -6.42
CA SER A 173 -16.43 14.09 -7.24
C SER A 173 -15.29 13.58 -8.13
N ARG A 174 -15.15 12.25 -8.20
CA ARG A 174 -14.23 11.56 -9.11
C ARG A 174 -14.65 11.65 -10.58
N GLU A 175 -15.91 11.94 -10.86
CA GLU A 175 -16.52 11.92 -12.23
C GLU A 175 -16.22 13.17 -13.04
N SER A 176 -15.56 14.17 -12.48
CA SER A 176 -15.22 15.40 -13.17
C SER A 176 -14.27 15.14 -14.34
N GLN A 177 -14.78 15.21 -15.58
CA GLN A 177 -13.98 15.28 -16.81
C GLN A 177 -13.35 16.67 -17.02
N ALA A 178 -13.66 17.62 -16.15
CA ALA A 178 -13.11 18.96 -16.17
C ALA A 178 -11.58 18.97 -15.97
N PRO A 179 -10.88 20.04 -16.37
CA PRO A 179 -9.49 20.23 -15.98
C PRO A 179 -9.34 20.08 -14.45
N PHE A 180 -8.25 19.46 -14.02
CA PHE A 180 -8.00 19.27 -12.58
C PHE A 180 -8.00 20.64 -11.87
N PRO A 181 -8.84 20.86 -10.83
CA PRO A 181 -8.97 22.15 -10.16
C PRO A 181 -7.79 22.33 -9.18
N ARG A 182 -6.62 22.53 -9.75
CA ARG A 182 -5.32 22.46 -9.07
C ARG A 182 -5.27 23.33 -7.81
N ASP A 183 -5.59 24.62 -7.95
CA ASP A 183 -5.38 25.57 -6.86
C ASP A 183 -6.31 25.30 -5.68
N GLU A 184 -7.58 25.01 -5.96
CA GLU A 184 -8.57 24.68 -4.95
C GLU A 184 -8.22 23.35 -4.21
N VAL A 185 -7.78 22.32 -4.96
CA VAL A 185 -7.40 21.03 -4.36
C VAL A 185 -6.16 21.18 -3.50
N ILE A 186 -5.15 21.91 -3.96
CA ILE A 186 -3.93 22.17 -3.20
C ILE A 186 -4.25 22.91 -1.90
N GLU A 187 -5.00 24.01 -1.98
CA GLU A 187 -5.40 24.81 -0.81
C GLU A 187 -6.10 23.94 0.25
N LYS A 188 -7.12 23.19 -0.16
CA LYS A 188 -7.86 22.30 0.74
C LYS A 188 -7.00 21.17 1.32
N ILE A 189 -6.09 20.59 0.54
CA ILE A 189 -5.18 19.55 1.07
C ILE A 189 -4.25 20.14 2.13
N PHE A 190 -3.67 21.32 1.90
CA PHE A 190 -2.83 21.96 2.91
C PHE A 190 -3.63 22.39 4.14
N GLU A 191 -4.85 22.87 3.97
CA GLU A 191 -5.74 23.23 5.08
C GLU A 191 -6.09 22.02 5.97
N HIS A 192 -6.47 20.88 5.36
CA HIS A 192 -6.96 19.73 6.12
C HIS A 192 -5.85 18.79 6.60
N PHE A 193 -4.81 18.59 5.80
CA PHE A 193 -3.77 17.59 6.07
C PHE A 193 -2.41 18.18 6.42
N SER A 194 -2.20 19.46 6.18
CA SER A 194 -0.96 20.21 6.51
C SER A 194 0.35 19.45 6.18
N PRO A 195 0.49 18.84 4.99
CA PRO A 195 1.75 18.21 4.61
C PRO A 195 2.86 19.27 4.45
N LYS A 196 4.13 18.91 4.70
CA LYS A 196 5.25 19.83 4.39
C LYS A 196 5.47 19.94 2.88
N MET A 197 5.24 18.84 2.15
CA MET A 197 5.33 18.76 0.68
C MET A 197 4.17 17.97 0.12
N LEU A 198 3.70 18.38 -1.06
CA LEU A 198 2.63 17.70 -1.79
C LEU A 198 3.09 17.41 -3.21
N ALA A 199 2.94 16.17 -3.66
CA ALA A 199 3.16 15.76 -5.05
C ALA A 199 1.92 15.05 -5.58
N VAL A 200 1.14 15.72 -6.43
CA VAL A 200 -0.05 15.12 -7.06
C VAL A 200 0.31 14.55 -8.42
N THR A 201 0.09 13.23 -8.61
CA THR A 201 0.28 12.60 -9.93
C THR A 201 -1.01 12.72 -10.75
N LEU A 202 -0.90 13.31 -11.94
CA LEU A 202 -2.06 13.62 -12.77
C LEU A 202 -2.33 12.62 -13.90
N GLY A 203 -1.44 11.64 -14.13
CA GLY A 203 -1.53 10.62 -15.18
C GLY A 203 -0.87 11.04 -16.47
#